data_d7f0fb2824869849e17f8914b6d73a90
#
_entry.id   d7f0fb2824869849e17f8914b6d73a90
#
_cell.length_a   1.000
_cell.length_b   1.000
_cell.length_c   1.000
_cell.angle_alpha   90.00
_cell.angle_beta   90.00
_cell.angle_gamma   90.00
#
_symmetry.space_group_name_H-M   'P 1'
#
loop_
_entity.id
_entity.type
_entity.pdbx_description
1 polymer ?
#
loop_
_entity_poly.entity_id
_entity_poly.type
_entity_poly.pdbx_seq_one_letter_code
_entity_poly.pdbx_strand_id
1 'polypeptide(L)'
;MKKSDYDKLSEWLNVGGGLTPHNDNAKELIEQSSRGEIIAFKEVTARDVNFHRCYFALLNYIYDYMPKKFKEVIPENRFYYFLKHLKGDYDVIFTFKDGSKMIEYESISFGKMSQKQFEEYIRNQLPWIYENLIGLYFKDDIYNEIVNTIEDEFKKFLSKL
;
A
#
# COMPACT_ATOMS: atom_id res chain seq x y z
N MET A 1 16.13 4.52 -10.57
CA MET A 1 14.77 4.47 -10.00
C MET A 1 13.91 3.69 -10.95
N LYS A 2 13.31 2.57 -10.52
CA LYS A 2 12.25 1.93 -11.33
C LYS A 2 11.06 2.88 -11.35
N LYS A 3 10.55 3.23 -12.56
CA LYS A 3 9.27 3.93 -12.69
C LYS A 3 8.23 3.17 -11.87
N SER A 4 7.39 3.87 -11.12
CA SER A 4 6.31 3.24 -10.36
C SER A 4 5.35 2.57 -11.35
N ASP A 5 4.66 1.51 -10.91
CA ASP A 5 3.67 0.85 -11.79
C ASP A 5 2.53 1.81 -12.19
N TYR A 6 2.34 2.88 -11.42
CA TYR A 6 1.40 3.96 -11.73
C TYR A 6 1.83 4.76 -12.98
N ASP A 7 3.14 5.04 -13.16
CA ASP A 7 3.65 5.77 -14.33
C ASP A 7 3.47 4.99 -15.65
N LYS A 8 3.06 3.73 -15.58
CA LYS A 8 2.80 2.85 -16.75
C LYS A 8 1.32 2.72 -17.08
N LEU A 9 0.42 3.24 -16.25
CA LEU A 9 -1.01 3.14 -16.50
C LEU A 9 -1.41 4.10 -17.64
N SER A 10 -2.25 3.59 -18.55
CA SER A 10 -2.93 4.42 -19.54
C SER A 10 -4.17 5.04 -18.90
N GLU A 11 -4.19 6.37 -18.81
CA GLU A 11 -5.29 7.13 -18.20
C GLU A 11 -6.26 7.62 -19.27
N TRP A 12 -7.55 7.44 -19.03
CA TRP A 12 -8.63 7.78 -19.96
C TRP A 12 -9.67 8.65 -19.28
N LEU A 13 -10.06 9.71 -19.96
CA LEU A 13 -11.12 10.62 -19.50
C LEU A 13 -12.45 10.20 -20.12
N ASN A 14 -13.50 10.01 -19.31
CA ASN A 14 -14.86 9.80 -19.79
C ASN A 14 -15.45 11.15 -20.21
N VAL A 15 -15.78 11.27 -21.49
CA VAL A 15 -16.33 12.51 -22.09
C VAL A 15 -17.82 12.36 -22.50
N GLY A 16 -18.55 11.47 -21.81
CA GLY A 16 -19.99 11.34 -22.01
C GLY A 16 -20.36 10.68 -23.33
N GLY A 17 -19.96 9.43 -23.53
CA GLY A 17 -20.22 8.63 -24.74
C GLY A 17 -18.96 8.04 -25.37
N GLY A 18 -17.81 8.29 -24.76
CA GLY A 18 -16.52 7.75 -25.18
C GLY A 18 -15.42 7.97 -24.15
N LEU A 19 -14.26 7.39 -24.42
CA LEU A 19 -13.05 7.57 -23.65
C LEU A 19 -12.05 8.36 -24.49
N THR A 20 -11.42 9.37 -23.88
CA THR A 20 -10.34 10.15 -24.50
C THR A 20 -9.04 9.91 -23.74
N PRO A 21 -7.90 9.71 -24.44
CA PRO A 21 -6.61 9.52 -23.79
C PRO A 21 -6.24 10.74 -22.96
N HIS A 22 -5.87 10.54 -21.70
CA HIS A 22 -5.53 11.60 -20.76
C HIS A 22 -4.02 11.76 -20.54
N ASN A 23 -3.26 10.69 -20.66
CA ASN A 23 -1.79 10.73 -20.54
C ASN A 23 -1.08 10.19 -21.78
N ASP A 24 0.24 10.32 -21.85
CA ASP A 24 1.03 9.92 -23.01
C ASP A 24 0.99 8.41 -23.24
N ASN A 25 0.93 7.58 -22.19
CA ASN A 25 0.78 6.13 -22.33
C ASN A 25 -0.52 5.75 -23.03
N ALA A 26 -1.61 6.48 -22.78
CA ALA A 26 -2.90 6.24 -23.45
C ALA A 26 -2.86 6.71 -24.91
N LYS A 27 -2.15 7.80 -25.22
CA LYS A 27 -1.93 8.27 -26.61
C LYS A 27 -1.11 7.26 -27.39
N GLU A 28 0.02 6.81 -26.85
CA GLU A 28 0.87 5.77 -27.46
C GLU A 28 0.09 4.48 -27.74
N LEU A 29 -0.80 4.07 -26.84
CA LEU A 29 -1.64 2.89 -27.04
C LEU A 29 -2.55 3.03 -28.26
N ILE A 30 -3.15 4.22 -28.48
CA ILE A 30 -3.96 4.49 -29.69
C ILE A 30 -3.09 4.47 -30.95
N GLU A 31 -1.92 5.12 -30.90
CA GLU A 31 -1.01 5.20 -32.06
C GLU A 31 -0.49 3.84 -32.48
N GLN A 32 -0.30 2.93 -31.52
CA GLN A 32 0.15 1.56 -31.79
C GLN A 32 -0.99 0.62 -32.25
N SER A 33 -2.25 1.01 -32.04
CA SER A 33 -3.41 0.18 -32.36
C SER A 33 -3.84 0.38 -33.81
N SER A 34 -4.21 -0.71 -34.47
CA SER A 34 -4.75 -0.68 -35.83
C SER A 34 -6.20 -0.24 -35.85
N ARG A 35 -6.63 0.38 -36.96
CA ARG A 35 -8.03 0.76 -37.15
C ARG A 35 -8.94 -0.47 -37.12
N GLY A 36 -9.92 -0.49 -36.21
CA GLY A 36 -10.84 -1.61 -36.00
C GLY A 36 -10.37 -2.66 -35.02
N GLU A 37 -9.20 -2.46 -34.40
CA GLU A 37 -8.72 -3.29 -33.30
C GLU A 37 -9.57 -3.09 -32.06
N ILE A 38 -9.89 -4.19 -31.36
CA ILE A 38 -10.63 -4.14 -30.09
C ILE A 38 -9.62 -4.03 -28.96
N ILE A 39 -9.62 -2.88 -28.28
CA ILE A 39 -8.80 -2.66 -27.09
C ILE A 39 -9.67 -2.92 -25.86
N ALA A 40 -9.32 -3.93 -25.06
CA ALA A 40 -10.00 -4.22 -23.81
C ALA A 40 -9.36 -3.45 -22.66
N PHE A 41 -10.15 -2.68 -21.92
CA PHE A 41 -9.71 -1.95 -20.74
C PHE A 41 -10.22 -2.64 -19.48
N LYS A 42 -9.36 -2.69 -18.47
CA LYS A 42 -9.78 -2.99 -17.10
C LYS A 42 -9.93 -1.66 -16.37
N GLU A 43 -11.13 -1.39 -15.88
CA GLU A 43 -11.33 -0.23 -15.00
C GLU A 43 -10.43 -0.36 -13.76
N VAL A 44 -9.52 0.58 -13.59
CA VAL A 44 -8.73 0.75 -12.38
C VAL A 44 -9.16 2.08 -11.79
N THR A 45 -9.92 2.06 -10.71
CA THR A 45 -10.28 3.29 -10.01
C THR A 45 -9.00 4.00 -9.60
N ALA A 46 -8.82 5.23 -10.10
CA ALA A 46 -7.66 6.04 -9.76
C ALA A 46 -7.59 6.18 -8.24
N ARG A 47 -6.56 5.59 -7.64
CA ARG A 47 -6.29 5.74 -6.21
C ARG A 47 -5.55 7.05 -5.99
N ASP A 48 -5.84 7.74 -4.91
CA ASP A 48 -5.09 8.93 -4.51
C ASP A 48 -3.63 8.55 -4.21
N VAL A 49 -2.74 8.96 -5.12
CA VAL A 49 -1.28 8.68 -5.02
C VAL A 49 -0.70 9.31 -3.76
N ASN A 50 -1.18 10.49 -3.38
CA ASN A 50 -0.72 11.17 -2.18
C ASN A 50 -1.18 10.42 -0.93
N PHE A 51 -2.39 9.87 -0.94
CA PHE A 51 -2.89 9.03 0.13
C PHE A 51 -2.03 7.77 0.31
N HIS A 52 -1.66 7.13 -0.80
CA HIS A 52 -0.76 5.97 -0.78
C HIS A 52 0.65 6.32 -0.26
N ARG A 53 1.20 7.46 -0.68
CA ARG A 53 2.50 7.97 -0.19
C ARG A 53 2.45 8.29 1.31
N CYS A 54 1.35 8.90 1.78
CA CYS A 54 1.16 9.18 3.21
C CYS A 54 1.15 7.91 4.05
N TYR A 55 0.53 6.84 3.57
CA TYR A 55 0.56 5.55 4.27
C TYR A 55 1.99 5.02 4.45
N PHE A 56 2.82 5.03 3.41
CA PHE A 56 4.22 4.58 3.56
C PHE A 56 5.05 5.54 4.40
N ALA A 57 4.79 6.85 4.33
CA ALA A 57 5.43 7.81 5.22
C ALA A 57 5.07 7.54 6.70
N LEU A 58 3.80 7.20 6.97
CA LEU A 58 3.35 6.79 8.30
C LEU A 58 4.08 5.51 8.77
N LEU A 59 4.22 4.50 7.92
CA LEU A 59 4.95 3.29 8.29
C LEU A 59 6.43 3.57 8.60
N ASN A 60 7.09 4.41 7.80
CA ASN A 60 8.47 4.82 8.05
C ASN A 60 8.58 5.61 9.36
N TYR A 61 7.63 6.49 9.63
CA TYR A 61 7.58 7.24 10.89
C TYR A 61 7.44 6.31 12.10
N ILE A 62 6.55 5.30 12.03
CA ILE A 62 6.43 4.26 13.06
C ILE A 62 7.76 3.49 13.21
N TYR A 63 8.40 3.14 12.09
CA TYR A 63 9.68 2.44 12.11
C TYR A 63 10.78 3.23 12.85
N ASP A 64 10.76 4.56 12.76
CA ASP A 64 11.75 5.42 13.43
C ASP A 64 11.70 5.31 14.94
N TYR A 65 10.54 5.01 15.53
CA TYR A 65 10.40 4.73 16.97
C TYR A 65 10.92 3.35 17.38
N MET A 66 11.06 2.42 16.45
CA MET A 66 11.45 1.05 16.79
C MET A 66 12.85 1.01 17.43
N PRO A 67 13.05 0.14 18.47
CA PRO A 67 14.34 0.00 19.14
C PRO A 67 15.46 -0.40 18.18
N LYS A 68 16.71 -0.01 18.51
CA LYS A 68 17.87 -0.34 17.70
C LYS A 68 17.99 -1.85 17.40
N LYS A 69 17.76 -2.70 18.40
CA LYS A 69 17.78 -4.16 18.24
C LYS A 69 16.75 -4.66 17.23
N PHE A 70 15.59 -4.03 17.14
CA PHE A 70 14.59 -4.33 16.13
C PHE A 70 15.11 -3.96 14.73
N LYS A 71 15.68 -2.76 14.57
CA LYS A 71 16.20 -2.24 13.30
C LYS A 71 17.41 -3.04 12.78
N GLU A 72 18.19 -3.65 13.67
CA GLU A 72 19.29 -4.55 13.31
C GLU A 72 18.80 -5.86 12.66
N VAL A 73 17.59 -6.31 12.99
CA VAL A 73 17.00 -7.56 12.48
C VAL A 73 16.08 -7.28 11.28
N ILE A 74 15.27 -6.24 11.37
CA ILE A 74 14.27 -5.87 10.35
C ILE A 74 14.70 -4.54 9.73
N PRO A 75 15.32 -4.53 8.55
CA PRO A 75 15.68 -3.29 7.88
C PRO A 75 14.43 -2.57 7.35
N GLU A 76 14.49 -1.22 7.23
CA GLU A 76 13.38 -0.35 6.85
C GLU A 76 12.64 -0.82 5.58
N ASN A 77 13.38 -1.18 4.54
CA ASN A 77 12.82 -1.65 3.27
C ASN A 77 12.09 -3.00 3.36
N ARG A 78 12.18 -3.71 4.48
CA ARG A 78 11.47 -4.97 4.79
C ARG A 78 10.34 -4.77 5.79
N PHE A 79 10.25 -3.62 6.43
CA PHE A 79 9.30 -3.37 7.51
C PHE A 79 7.85 -3.60 7.09
N TYR A 80 7.44 -3.12 5.92
CA TYR A 80 6.12 -3.36 5.36
C TYR A 80 5.79 -4.85 5.22
N TYR A 81 6.70 -5.64 4.67
CA TYR A 81 6.50 -7.09 4.53
C TYR A 81 6.53 -7.82 5.87
N PHE A 82 7.34 -7.34 6.81
CA PHE A 82 7.35 -7.85 8.18
C PHE A 82 5.98 -7.65 8.84
N LEU A 83 5.37 -6.48 8.73
CA LEU A 83 4.02 -6.22 9.26
C LEU A 83 2.97 -7.14 8.65
N LYS A 84 3.00 -7.35 7.35
CA LYS A 84 2.11 -8.29 6.66
C LYS A 84 2.29 -9.72 7.15
N HIS A 85 3.54 -10.15 7.29
CA HIS A 85 3.84 -11.47 7.78
C HIS A 85 3.34 -11.68 9.21
N LEU A 86 3.59 -10.72 10.08
CA LEU A 86 3.22 -10.79 11.49
C LEU A 86 1.70 -10.80 11.68
N LYS A 87 0.96 -10.02 10.85
CA LYS A 87 -0.50 -9.97 10.86
C LYS A 87 -1.15 -11.18 10.20
N GLY A 88 -0.43 -11.90 9.34
CA GLY A 88 -0.97 -13.01 8.56
C GLY A 88 -1.62 -12.59 7.24
N ASP A 89 -1.30 -11.40 6.72
CA ASP A 89 -1.82 -10.87 5.45
C ASP A 89 -1.08 -11.53 4.26
N TYR A 90 -1.16 -12.86 4.17
CA TYR A 90 -0.55 -13.66 3.10
C TYR A 90 -1.28 -14.98 2.88
N ASP A 91 -1.21 -15.47 1.66
CA ASP A 91 -1.67 -16.80 1.28
C ASP A 91 -0.51 -17.82 1.30
N VAL A 92 -0.79 -19.04 1.76
CA VAL A 92 0.14 -20.15 1.65
C VAL A 92 -0.08 -20.85 0.31
N ILE A 93 0.83 -20.61 -0.65
CA ILE A 93 0.75 -21.21 -1.98
C ILE A 93 1.12 -22.69 -1.95
N PHE A 94 2.13 -23.04 -1.15
CA PHE A 94 2.65 -24.41 -1.07
C PHE A 94 3.30 -24.69 0.28
N THR A 95 3.13 -25.91 0.79
CA THR A 95 3.83 -26.39 1.99
C THR A 95 4.77 -27.53 1.60
N PHE A 96 6.05 -27.36 1.89
CA PHE A 96 7.07 -28.37 1.63
C PHE A 96 7.02 -29.51 2.66
N LYS A 97 7.69 -30.64 2.34
CA LYS A 97 7.70 -31.83 3.21
C LYS A 97 8.33 -31.59 4.60
N ASP A 98 9.26 -30.64 4.69
CA ASP A 98 9.89 -30.20 5.93
C ASP A 98 9.04 -29.23 6.77
N GLY A 99 7.83 -28.89 6.30
CA GLY A 99 6.91 -27.96 6.95
C GLY A 99 7.17 -26.48 6.59
N SER A 100 8.20 -26.16 5.83
CA SER A 100 8.40 -24.81 5.31
C SER A 100 7.31 -24.44 4.31
N LYS A 101 7.01 -23.13 4.19
CA LYS A 101 5.89 -22.63 3.39
C LYS A 101 6.36 -21.62 2.35
N MET A 102 5.85 -21.77 1.13
CA MET A 102 5.89 -20.71 0.13
C MET A 102 4.66 -19.83 0.33
N ILE A 103 4.88 -18.54 0.51
CA ILE A 103 3.81 -17.58 0.79
C ILE A 103 3.78 -16.49 -0.28
N GLU A 104 2.58 -15.96 -0.55
CA GLU A 104 2.34 -14.77 -1.34
C GLU A 104 1.64 -13.72 -0.48
N TYR A 105 2.20 -12.51 -0.39
CA TYR A 105 1.58 -11.44 0.36
C TYR A 105 0.45 -10.80 -0.45
N GLU A 106 -0.67 -10.51 0.20
CA GLU A 106 -1.73 -9.71 -0.40
C GLU A 106 -1.18 -8.40 -0.95
N SER A 107 -1.57 -8.05 -2.16
CA SER A 107 -1.06 -6.84 -2.81
C SER A 107 -1.96 -5.64 -2.53
N ILE A 108 -1.38 -4.58 -1.98
CA ILE A 108 -2.03 -3.25 -1.88
C ILE A 108 -1.75 -2.36 -3.10
N SER A 109 -1.29 -2.94 -4.21
CA SER A 109 -1.01 -2.18 -5.43
C SER A 109 -2.28 -1.55 -6.02
N PHE A 110 -2.10 -0.48 -6.81
CA PHE A 110 -3.20 0.24 -7.46
C PHE A 110 -4.11 -0.66 -8.32
N GLY A 111 -3.56 -1.69 -8.95
CA GLY A 111 -4.32 -2.62 -9.79
C GLY A 111 -5.05 -3.74 -9.03
N LYS A 112 -4.80 -3.89 -7.74
CA LYS A 112 -5.35 -5.00 -6.94
C LYS A 112 -6.37 -4.55 -5.90
N MET A 113 -6.32 -3.29 -5.45
CA MET A 113 -7.13 -2.77 -4.37
C MET A 113 -7.65 -1.37 -4.73
N SER A 114 -8.95 -1.14 -4.66
CA SER A 114 -9.57 0.18 -4.84
C SER A 114 -9.19 1.15 -3.73
N GLN A 115 -9.46 2.45 -3.91
CA GLN A 115 -9.24 3.46 -2.85
C GLN A 115 -9.96 3.08 -1.55
N LYS A 116 -11.26 2.74 -1.63
CA LYS A 116 -12.07 2.37 -0.48
C LYS A 116 -11.53 1.14 0.26
N GLN A 117 -11.12 0.10 -0.48
CA GLN A 117 -10.51 -1.09 0.11
C GLN A 117 -9.17 -0.78 0.78
N PHE A 118 -8.40 0.15 0.21
CA PHE A 118 -7.13 0.57 0.80
C PHE A 118 -7.33 1.38 2.09
N GLU A 119 -8.31 2.28 2.12
CA GLU A 119 -8.69 2.99 3.35
C GLU A 119 -9.13 2.03 4.45
N GLU A 120 -9.97 1.06 4.10
CA GLU A 120 -10.43 0.02 5.03
C GLU A 120 -9.27 -0.87 5.52
N TYR A 121 -8.35 -1.23 4.62
CA TYR A 121 -7.14 -1.95 4.96
C TYR A 121 -6.31 -1.19 6.01
N ILE A 122 -6.06 0.11 5.81
CA ILE A 122 -5.30 0.94 6.76
C ILE A 122 -6.06 1.07 8.08
N ARG A 123 -7.37 1.33 8.04
CA ARG A 123 -8.23 1.43 9.23
C ARG A 123 -8.16 0.19 10.11
N ASN A 124 -8.04 -0.97 9.51
CA ASN A 124 -7.90 -2.24 10.24
C ASN A 124 -6.46 -2.53 10.67
N GLN A 125 -5.48 -2.05 9.91
CA GLN A 125 -4.06 -2.34 10.18
C GLN A 125 -3.49 -1.45 11.27
N LEU A 126 -3.86 -0.17 11.32
CA LEU A 126 -3.24 0.80 12.23
C LEU A 126 -3.46 0.46 13.72
N PRO A 127 -4.69 0.19 14.20
CA PRO A 127 -4.89 -0.24 15.58
C PRO A 127 -4.11 -1.50 15.91
N TRP A 128 -4.06 -2.45 14.97
CA TRP A 128 -3.31 -3.68 15.15
C TRP A 128 -1.79 -3.40 15.30
N ILE A 129 -1.21 -2.46 14.51
CA ILE A 129 0.19 -2.04 14.65
C ILE A 129 0.42 -1.41 16.03
N TYR A 130 -0.47 -0.53 16.47
CA TYR A 130 -0.36 0.10 17.79
C TYR A 130 -0.34 -0.93 18.90
N GLU A 131 -1.27 -1.86 18.91
CA GLU A 131 -1.38 -2.86 19.97
C GLU A 131 -0.26 -3.92 19.91
N ASN A 132 -0.02 -4.48 18.73
CA ASN A 132 0.82 -5.68 18.58
C ASN A 132 2.28 -5.39 18.23
N LEU A 133 2.61 -4.16 17.81
CA LEU A 133 3.98 -3.78 17.55
C LEU A 133 4.44 -2.71 18.56
N ILE A 134 3.82 -1.53 18.57
CA ILE A 134 4.25 -0.45 19.49
C ILE A 134 4.04 -0.89 20.92
N GLY A 135 2.90 -1.47 21.28
CA GLY A 135 2.59 -1.99 22.59
C GLY A 135 3.46 -3.17 23.06
N LEU A 136 4.14 -3.87 22.12
CA LEU A 136 5.12 -4.89 22.48
C LEU A 136 6.42 -4.30 23.06
N TYR A 137 6.87 -3.17 22.52
CA TYR A 137 8.15 -2.54 22.85
C TYR A 137 8.02 -1.40 23.86
N PHE A 138 6.87 -0.73 23.92
CA PHE A 138 6.62 0.44 24.74
C PHE A 138 5.38 0.24 25.59
N LYS A 139 5.41 0.69 26.82
CA LYS A 139 4.31 0.56 27.79
C LYS A 139 3.88 1.91 28.33
N ASP A 140 2.66 1.97 28.81
CA ASP A 140 2.09 3.07 29.58
C ASP A 140 2.26 4.45 28.91
N ASP A 141 2.89 5.39 29.57
CA ASP A 141 3.03 6.77 29.12
C ASP A 141 3.82 6.87 27.81
N ILE A 142 4.87 6.06 27.65
CA ILE A 142 5.69 6.06 26.42
C ILE A 142 4.87 5.57 25.22
N TYR A 143 4.08 4.51 25.41
CA TYR A 143 3.16 4.03 24.37
C TYR A 143 2.17 5.12 23.95
N ASN A 144 1.51 5.75 24.92
CA ASN A 144 0.54 6.81 24.66
C ASN A 144 1.17 8.03 23.98
N GLU A 145 2.38 8.43 24.41
CA GLU A 145 3.13 9.53 23.80
C GLU A 145 3.42 9.25 22.32
N ILE A 146 3.93 8.05 22.02
CA ILE A 146 4.23 7.65 20.63
C ILE A 146 2.96 7.64 19.77
N VAL A 147 1.89 7.00 20.23
CA VAL A 147 0.62 6.91 19.48
C VAL A 147 0.04 8.29 19.24
N ASN A 148 -0.05 9.14 20.27
CA ASN A 148 -0.56 10.50 20.14
C ASN A 148 0.28 11.33 19.16
N THR A 149 1.62 11.20 19.21
CA THR A 149 2.52 11.91 18.29
C THR A 149 2.29 11.47 16.83
N ILE A 150 2.13 10.16 16.60
CA ILE A 150 1.80 9.62 15.27
C ILE A 150 0.45 10.15 14.79
N GLU A 151 -0.57 10.14 15.64
CA GLU A 151 -1.91 10.61 15.28
C GLU A 151 -1.95 12.12 15.00
N ASP A 152 -1.21 12.92 15.73
CA ASP A 152 -1.12 14.36 15.49
C ASP A 152 -0.37 14.68 14.17
N GLU A 153 0.78 14.06 13.93
CA GLU A 153 1.55 14.25 12.71
C GLU A 153 0.77 13.83 11.43
N PHE A 154 -0.02 12.75 11.54
CA PHE A 154 -0.78 12.22 10.43
C PHE A 154 -2.28 12.56 10.48
N LYS A 155 -2.70 13.52 11.31
CA LYS A 155 -4.10 13.89 11.54
C LYS A 155 -4.90 14.13 10.26
N LYS A 156 -4.34 14.87 9.28
CA LYS A 156 -5.00 15.14 8.00
C LYS A 156 -5.20 13.89 7.14
N PHE A 157 -4.30 12.94 7.28
CA PHE A 157 -4.39 11.66 6.60
C PHE A 157 -5.41 10.75 7.29
N LEU A 158 -5.29 10.61 8.61
CA LEU A 158 -6.15 9.75 9.43
C LEU A 158 -7.62 10.21 9.40
N SER A 159 -7.88 11.52 9.32
CA SER A 159 -9.24 12.06 9.22
C SER A 159 -9.96 11.71 7.90
N LYS A 160 -9.26 11.14 6.92
CA LYS A 160 -9.85 10.64 5.67
C LYS A 160 -10.17 9.14 5.72
N LEU A 161 -9.70 8.43 6.75
CA LEU A 161 -10.03 7.03 7.00
C LEU A 161 -11.42 6.90 7.62
#